data_91599d46846e0cdeff22c83764d58d35
#
_entry.id   91599d46846e0cdeff22c83764d58d35
#
_cell.length_a   1.000
_cell.length_b   1.000
_cell.length_c   1.000
_cell.angle_alpha   90.00
_cell.angle_beta   90.00
_cell.angle_gamma   90.00
#
_symmetry.space_group_name_H-M   'P 1'
#
loop_
_entity.id
_entity.type
_entity.pdbx_description
1 polymer ?
#
loop_
_entity_poly.entity_id
_entity_poly.type
_entity_poly.pdbx_seq_one_letter_code
_entity_poly.pdbx_strand_id
1 'polypeptide(L)'
;MELLERMREKVFLLADPDSGYTQEDFDREFNPKTMDMNPNFDEYKINFKFKNESNNPDPEYATDGSSGFDLRANLDSPVTIQPHSVKIIPTGLYFEIPDNFEIQVRPRSGLAAKNGVTVLNTPGTVDADYRGEVKVILINHSGVDFIINHGDRIAQAVAASVTAKNFIKLTKVNNINEDTERGSGGFGSTGVVWLEQNL
;
A
#
# COMPACT_ATOMS: atom_id res chain seq x y z
N MET A 1 9.13 -20.75 -5.31
CA MET A 1 8.02 -21.66 -4.93
C MET A 1 8.48 -22.69 -3.89
N GLU A 2 9.57 -23.37 -4.12
CA GLU A 2 10.09 -24.45 -3.26
C GLU A 2 10.34 -24.02 -1.79
N LEU A 3 10.91 -22.83 -1.54
CA LEU A 3 11.16 -22.34 -0.18
C LEU A 3 9.85 -22.07 0.58
N LEU A 4 8.87 -21.43 -0.06
CA LEU A 4 7.57 -21.18 0.56
C LEU A 4 6.78 -22.46 0.83
N GLU A 5 6.89 -23.46 -0.02
CA GLU A 5 6.31 -24.78 0.22
C GLU A 5 6.99 -25.47 1.39
N ARG A 6 8.33 -25.47 1.45
CA ARG A 6 9.09 -25.99 2.58
C ARG A 6 8.74 -25.28 3.89
N MET A 7 8.64 -23.95 3.89
CA MET A 7 8.22 -23.20 5.07
C MET A 7 6.81 -23.56 5.51
N ARG A 8 5.86 -23.72 4.57
CA ARG A 8 4.50 -24.15 4.86
C ARG A 8 4.45 -25.55 5.51
N GLU A 9 5.16 -26.52 4.97
CA GLU A 9 5.25 -27.86 5.54
C GLU A 9 5.78 -27.83 6.98
N LYS A 10 6.82 -27.02 7.23
CA LYS A 10 7.43 -26.91 8.57
C LYS A 10 6.55 -26.17 9.57
N VAL A 11 5.76 -25.18 9.14
CA VAL A 11 4.74 -24.56 9.99
C VAL A 11 3.67 -25.57 10.40
N PHE A 12 3.28 -26.49 9.51
CA PHE A 12 2.38 -27.59 9.86
C PHE A 12 2.98 -28.53 10.90
N LEU A 13 4.27 -28.86 10.79
CA LEU A 13 4.96 -29.69 11.78
C LEU A 13 5.07 -29.00 13.15
N LEU A 14 5.26 -27.69 13.19
CA LEU A 14 5.25 -26.90 14.43
C LEU A 14 3.86 -26.94 15.13
N ALA A 15 2.79 -27.03 14.36
CA ALA A 15 1.43 -27.09 14.89
C ALA A 15 1.01 -28.48 15.38
N ASP A 16 1.81 -29.52 15.07
CA ASP A 16 1.57 -30.91 15.49
C ASP A 16 2.46 -31.24 16.70
N PRO A 17 1.88 -31.42 17.91
CA PRO A 17 2.63 -31.71 19.12
C PRO A 17 3.39 -33.06 19.07
N ASP A 18 2.94 -34.00 18.22
CA ASP A 18 3.52 -35.31 18.09
C ASP A 18 4.62 -35.38 17.01
N SER A 19 4.83 -34.29 16.26
CA SER A 19 5.86 -34.24 15.20
C SER A 19 7.29 -34.25 15.74
N GLY A 20 7.50 -33.83 16.99
CA GLY A 20 8.82 -33.64 17.58
C GLY A 20 9.61 -32.48 16.96
N TYR A 21 9.02 -31.74 16.01
CA TYR A 21 9.63 -30.55 15.37
C TYR A 21 9.41 -29.31 16.22
N THR A 22 10.49 -28.65 16.60
CA THR A 22 10.45 -27.52 17.55
C THR A 22 10.59 -26.16 16.86
N GLN A 23 10.23 -25.09 17.59
CA GLN A 23 10.49 -23.73 17.11
C GLN A 23 12.00 -23.50 16.89
N GLU A 24 12.84 -24.10 17.69
CA GLU A 24 14.30 -24.00 17.56
C GLU A 24 14.81 -24.66 16.27
N ASP A 25 14.18 -25.78 15.85
CA ASP A 25 14.48 -26.43 14.58
C ASP A 25 14.05 -25.58 13.40
N PHE A 26 12.88 -24.93 13.50
CA PHE A 26 12.39 -24.00 12.50
C PHE A 26 13.33 -22.79 12.37
N ASP A 27 13.68 -22.14 13.50
CA ASP A 27 14.55 -20.98 13.52
C ASP A 27 15.97 -21.31 13.01
N ARG A 28 16.44 -22.54 13.23
CA ARG A 28 17.73 -23.01 12.70
C ARG A 28 17.66 -23.25 11.19
N GLU A 29 16.58 -23.86 10.70
CA GLU A 29 16.38 -24.18 9.28
C GLU A 29 16.09 -22.91 8.44
N PHE A 30 15.35 -21.95 9.00
CA PHE A 30 14.91 -20.73 8.31
C PHE A 30 15.50 -19.44 8.91
N ASN A 31 16.70 -19.53 9.49
CA ASN A 31 17.41 -18.37 10.02
C ASN A 31 17.92 -17.48 8.87
N PRO A 32 17.45 -16.23 8.75
CA PRO A 32 17.88 -15.33 7.68
C PRO A 32 19.39 -15.05 7.66
N LYS A 33 20.08 -15.30 8.79
CA LYS A 33 21.54 -15.10 8.90
C LYS A 33 22.37 -16.30 8.45
N THR A 34 21.76 -17.48 8.41
CA THR A 34 22.44 -18.74 8.07
C THR A 34 21.87 -19.43 6.83
N MET A 35 20.71 -18.97 6.35
CA MET A 35 20.22 -19.38 5.05
C MET A 35 21.23 -18.93 4.01
N ASP A 36 21.73 -19.89 3.26
CA ASP A 36 22.45 -19.63 2.02
C ASP A 36 21.44 -18.99 1.07
N MET A 37 21.31 -17.65 1.21
CA MET A 37 20.40 -16.86 0.41
C MET A 37 20.91 -16.98 -1.02
N ASN A 38 20.30 -17.87 -1.78
CA ASN A 38 20.55 -18.08 -3.19
C ASN A 38 20.85 -16.71 -3.85
N PRO A 39 22.01 -16.52 -4.48
CA PRO A 39 22.38 -15.24 -5.10
C PRO A 39 21.38 -14.72 -6.14
N ASN A 40 20.39 -15.52 -6.50
CA ASN A 40 19.28 -15.15 -7.41
C ASN A 40 18.04 -14.67 -6.65
N PHE A 41 18.19 -13.69 -5.74
CA PHE A 41 17.03 -13.02 -5.09
C PHE A 41 16.03 -12.45 -6.11
N ASP A 42 16.49 -12.18 -7.33
CA ASP A 42 15.64 -11.67 -8.41
C ASP A 42 14.55 -12.69 -8.84
N GLU A 43 14.76 -13.98 -8.62
CA GLU A 43 13.79 -15.04 -8.94
C GLU A 43 12.57 -15.03 -8.01
N TYR A 44 12.71 -14.43 -6.81
CA TYR A 44 11.64 -14.33 -5.80
C TYR A 44 10.97 -12.94 -5.76
N LYS A 45 11.46 -11.99 -6.55
CA LYS A 45 10.86 -10.65 -6.62
C LYS A 45 9.51 -10.72 -7.32
N ILE A 46 8.53 -10.09 -6.70
CA ILE A 46 7.22 -9.88 -7.31
C ILE A 46 7.37 -8.82 -8.40
N ASN A 47 7.13 -9.20 -9.63
CA ASN A 47 7.39 -8.35 -10.79
C ASN A 47 6.18 -7.46 -11.10
N PHE A 48 6.27 -6.18 -10.75
CA PHE A 48 5.38 -5.13 -11.22
C PHE A 48 5.97 -4.52 -12.49
N LYS A 49 5.29 -4.65 -13.64
CA LYS A 49 5.74 -4.02 -14.86
C LYS A 49 5.13 -2.64 -15.00
N PHE A 50 5.85 -1.72 -15.57
CA PHE A 50 5.36 -0.38 -15.85
C PHE A 50 5.77 0.11 -17.24
N LYS A 51 5.00 1.07 -17.75
CA LYS A 51 5.35 1.89 -18.90
C LYS A 51 5.35 3.35 -18.47
N ASN A 52 6.39 4.09 -18.81
CA ASN A 52 6.52 5.51 -18.57
C ASN A 52 6.44 6.26 -19.92
N GLU A 53 5.37 7.02 -20.11
CA GLU A 53 5.17 7.89 -21.29
C GLU A 53 5.48 9.36 -20.97
N SER A 54 5.96 9.65 -19.74
CA SER A 54 6.41 10.99 -19.39
C SER A 54 7.90 11.19 -19.68
N ASN A 55 8.35 12.46 -19.59
CA ASN A 55 9.78 12.79 -19.59
C ASN A 55 10.38 12.77 -18.16
N ASN A 56 9.63 12.32 -17.15
CA ASN A 56 10.13 12.14 -15.80
C ASN A 56 11.02 10.90 -15.69
N PRO A 57 11.94 10.84 -14.70
CA PRO A 57 12.64 9.61 -14.38
C PRO A 57 11.67 8.45 -14.10
N ASP A 58 12.13 7.24 -14.40
CA ASP A 58 11.39 6.03 -14.05
C ASP A 58 11.15 5.92 -12.54
N PRO A 59 10.05 5.29 -12.11
CA PRO A 59 9.79 5.10 -10.70
C PRO A 59 10.84 4.20 -10.06
N GLU A 60 11.38 4.66 -8.93
CA GLU A 60 12.36 3.93 -8.13
C GLU A 60 12.12 4.15 -6.63
N TYR A 61 12.50 3.17 -5.81
CA TYR A 61 12.53 3.31 -4.38
C TYR A 61 13.72 4.19 -3.96
N ALA A 62 13.47 5.23 -3.18
CA ALA A 62 14.51 6.18 -2.79
C ALA A 62 15.59 5.57 -1.88
N THR A 63 15.21 4.56 -1.08
CA THR A 63 16.10 3.78 -0.19
C THR A 63 15.59 2.36 -0.08
N ASP A 64 16.43 1.42 0.35
CA ASP A 64 16.05 0.01 0.58
C ASP A 64 14.90 -0.17 1.59
N GLY A 65 14.74 0.78 2.52
CA GLY A 65 13.67 0.77 3.51
C GLY A 65 12.42 1.55 3.11
N SER A 66 12.38 2.12 1.90
CA SER A 66 11.20 2.87 1.42
C SER A 66 10.02 1.94 1.20
N SER A 67 8.83 2.32 1.71
CA SER A 67 7.59 1.57 1.48
C SER A 67 6.97 1.82 0.11
N GLY A 68 7.33 2.92 -0.54
CA GLY A 68 6.77 3.32 -1.83
C GLY A 68 7.75 4.14 -2.65
N PHE A 69 7.37 4.39 -3.88
CA PHE A 69 8.07 5.25 -4.83
C PHE A 69 7.25 6.49 -5.18
N ASP A 70 7.93 7.58 -5.53
CA ASP A 70 7.27 8.86 -5.84
C ASP A 70 6.50 8.80 -7.17
N LEU A 71 5.31 9.39 -7.18
CA LEU A 71 4.56 9.73 -8.40
C LEU A 71 4.80 11.21 -8.73
N ARG A 72 5.24 11.46 -9.96
CA ARG A 72 5.55 12.80 -10.46
C ARG A 72 4.49 13.29 -11.42
N ALA A 73 4.25 14.61 -11.40
CA ALA A 73 3.35 15.27 -12.33
C ALA A 73 3.92 15.24 -13.76
N ASN A 74 3.10 14.82 -14.73
CA ASN A 74 3.41 14.89 -16.16
C ASN A 74 2.56 15.98 -16.80
N LEU A 75 3.12 17.18 -16.94
CA LEU A 75 2.40 18.38 -17.35
C LEU A 75 3.12 19.11 -18.47
N ASP A 76 2.37 19.63 -19.44
CA ASP A 76 2.91 20.52 -20.49
C ASP A 76 3.13 21.97 -19.99
N SER A 77 2.37 22.37 -18.96
CA SER A 77 2.44 23.69 -18.32
C SER A 77 2.04 23.58 -16.84
N PRO A 78 2.47 24.54 -15.98
CA PRO A 78 2.10 24.54 -14.58
C PRO A 78 0.58 24.52 -14.36
N VAL A 79 0.12 23.76 -13.36
CA VAL A 79 -1.28 23.66 -12.96
C VAL A 79 -1.45 24.25 -11.57
N THR A 80 -2.40 25.21 -11.44
CA THR A 80 -2.76 25.80 -10.15
C THR A 80 -3.95 25.08 -9.55
N ILE A 81 -3.83 24.63 -8.30
CA ILE A 81 -4.94 24.18 -7.46
C ILE A 81 -5.32 25.31 -6.52
N GLN A 82 -6.45 25.95 -6.80
CA GLN A 82 -7.00 26.99 -5.94
C GLN A 82 -7.37 26.46 -4.55
N PRO A 83 -7.53 27.33 -3.54
CA PRO A 83 -8.06 26.94 -2.23
C PRO A 83 -9.34 26.11 -2.34
N HIS A 84 -9.39 25.02 -1.58
CA HIS A 84 -10.52 24.08 -1.49
C HIS A 84 -10.96 23.45 -2.83
N SER A 85 -10.06 23.47 -3.83
CA SER A 85 -10.32 22.91 -5.16
C SER A 85 -9.60 21.61 -5.38
N VAL A 86 -10.12 20.83 -6.34
CA VAL A 86 -9.61 19.50 -6.73
C VAL A 86 -9.05 19.57 -8.15
N LYS A 87 -7.94 18.87 -8.37
CA LYS A 87 -7.36 18.64 -9.69
C LYS A 87 -6.93 17.18 -9.83
N ILE A 88 -7.13 16.66 -11.04
CA ILE A 88 -6.60 15.35 -11.43
C ILE A 88 -5.32 15.58 -12.22
N ILE A 89 -4.21 15.09 -11.70
CA ILE A 89 -2.87 15.32 -12.26
C ILE A 89 -2.38 14.03 -12.92
N PRO A 90 -2.06 14.05 -14.21
CA PRO A 90 -1.50 12.91 -14.93
C PRO A 90 -0.06 12.64 -14.47
N THR A 91 0.37 11.37 -14.56
CA THR A 91 1.74 10.95 -14.24
C THR A 91 2.51 10.40 -15.44
N GLY A 92 1.80 10.03 -16.52
CA GLY A 92 2.37 9.31 -17.66
C GLY A 92 2.74 7.86 -17.37
N LEU A 93 2.36 7.33 -16.18
CA LEU A 93 2.68 5.96 -15.76
C LEU A 93 1.49 5.03 -15.95
N TYR A 94 1.79 3.82 -16.43
CA TYR A 94 0.86 2.71 -16.62
C TYR A 94 1.47 1.47 -15.99
N PHE A 95 0.66 0.61 -15.36
CA PHE A 95 1.15 -0.57 -14.68
C PHE A 95 0.47 -1.85 -15.17
N GLU A 96 1.25 -2.94 -15.16
CA GLU A 96 0.77 -4.31 -15.18
C GLU A 96 1.09 -4.91 -13.82
N ILE A 97 0.07 -4.92 -12.96
CA ILE A 97 0.17 -5.36 -11.57
C ILE A 97 -0.15 -6.86 -11.53
N PRO A 98 0.65 -7.70 -10.85
CA PRO A 98 0.36 -9.12 -10.73
C PRO A 98 -0.90 -9.36 -9.87
N ASP A 99 -1.57 -10.51 -10.12
CA ASP A 99 -2.74 -10.93 -9.34
C ASP A 99 -2.43 -10.94 -7.84
N ASN A 100 -3.44 -10.64 -7.04
CA ASN A 100 -3.37 -10.52 -5.57
C ASN A 100 -2.53 -9.34 -5.06
N PHE A 101 -2.26 -8.37 -5.91
CA PHE A 101 -1.65 -7.09 -5.54
C PHE A 101 -2.47 -5.93 -6.08
N GLU A 102 -2.27 -4.78 -5.46
CA GLU A 102 -2.73 -3.47 -5.90
C GLU A 102 -1.62 -2.44 -5.75
N ILE A 103 -1.74 -1.30 -6.40
CA ILE A 103 -0.97 -0.11 -6.05
C ILE A 103 -1.88 0.86 -5.29
N GLN A 104 -1.42 1.30 -4.12
CA GLN A 104 -2.08 2.34 -3.34
C GLN A 104 -1.41 3.69 -3.58
N VAL A 105 -2.19 4.65 -4.09
CA VAL A 105 -1.77 6.05 -4.22
C VAL A 105 -2.02 6.75 -2.88
N ARG A 106 -0.92 7.15 -2.23
CA ARG A 106 -0.91 7.77 -0.90
C ARG A 106 -0.35 9.18 -0.93
N PRO A 107 -0.76 10.07 0.01
CA PRO A 107 -0.21 11.42 0.10
C PRO A 107 1.28 11.39 0.47
N ARG A 108 1.96 12.48 0.13
CA ARG A 108 3.28 12.79 0.67
C ARG A 108 3.12 13.68 1.90
N SER A 109 3.74 13.25 3.01
CA SER A 109 3.68 13.96 4.29
C SER A 109 4.13 15.42 4.18
N GLY A 110 5.15 15.69 3.36
CA GLY A 110 5.65 17.06 3.16
C GLY A 110 4.63 17.99 2.49
N LEU A 111 3.87 17.52 1.49
CA LEU A 111 2.82 18.32 0.86
C LEU A 111 1.65 18.53 1.82
N ALA A 112 1.24 17.49 2.53
CA ALA A 112 0.15 17.56 3.49
C ALA A 112 0.47 18.55 4.62
N ALA A 113 1.64 18.42 5.25
CA ALA A 113 2.00 19.21 6.43
C ALA A 113 2.36 20.68 6.10
N LYS A 114 3.04 20.93 4.97
CA LYS A 114 3.53 22.28 4.64
C LYS A 114 2.58 23.08 3.78
N ASN A 115 1.83 22.40 2.91
CA ASN A 115 1.01 23.07 1.88
C ASN A 115 -0.48 22.78 2.03
N GLY A 116 -0.90 21.87 2.92
CA GLY A 116 -2.30 21.47 3.04
C GLY A 116 -2.82 20.72 1.80
N VAL A 117 -1.92 20.17 0.97
CA VAL A 117 -2.28 19.46 -0.26
C VAL A 117 -2.17 17.95 -0.03
N THR A 118 -3.21 17.21 -0.39
CA THR A 118 -3.28 15.78 -0.18
C THR A 118 -3.97 15.05 -1.34
N VAL A 119 -3.89 13.72 -1.33
CA VAL A 119 -4.66 12.86 -2.25
C VAL A 119 -6.08 12.74 -1.71
N LEU A 120 -7.07 13.18 -2.49
CA LEU A 120 -8.46 13.27 -2.04
C LEU A 120 -9.07 11.91 -1.68
N ASN A 121 -8.80 10.89 -2.47
CA ASN A 121 -9.35 9.54 -2.32
C ASN A 121 -8.37 8.59 -1.60
N THR A 122 -7.53 9.09 -0.71
CA THR A 122 -6.46 8.30 -0.08
C THR A 122 -6.99 7.20 0.85
N PRO A 123 -6.45 5.96 0.77
CA PRO A 123 -5.55 5.48 -0.28
C PRO A 123 -6.31 5.26 -1.61
N GLY A 124 -5.81 5.86 -2.70
CA GLY A 124 -6.34 5.60 -4.03
C GLY A 124 -5.94 4.21 -4.51
N THR A 125 -6.89 3.41 -4.94
CA THR A 125 -6.64 2.04 -5.40
C THR A 125 -6.40 1.99 -6.91
N VAL A 126 -5.33 1.30 -7.31
CA VAL A 126 -5.07 0.89 -8.69
C VAL A 126 -5.12 -0.64 -8.73
N ASP A 127 -6.17 -1.16 -9.32
CA ASP A 127 -6.45 -2.60 -9.39
C ASP A 127 -5.48 -3.34 -10.32
N ALA A 128 -5.32 -4.65 -10.09
CA ALA A 128 -4.44 -5.51 -10.89
C ALA A 128 -4.81 -5.55 -12.37
N ASP A 129 -6.09 -5.38 -12.73
CA ASP A 129 -6.58 -5.38 -14.10
C ASP A 129 -6.74 -3.97 -14.71
N TYR A 130 -6.39 -2.90 -13.98
CA TYR A 130 -6.39 -1.55 -14.53
C TYR A 130 -5.22 -1.36 -15.51
N ARG A 131 -5.50 -0.86 -16.70
CA ARG A 131 -4.49 -0.61 -17.75
C ARG A 131 -4.43 0.84 -18.21
N GLY A 132 -5.20 1.71 -17.57
CA GLY A 132 -5.17 3.15 -17.84
C GLY A 132 -3.98 3.85 -17.19
N GLU A 133 -3.80 5.10 -17.54
CA GLU A 133 -2.82 5.97 -16.91
C GLU A 133 -3.16 6.19 -15.43
N VAL A 134 -2.17 6.01 -14.55
CA VAL A 134 -2.31 6.39 -13.15
C VAL A 134 -2.33 7.91 -13.03
N LYS A 135 -3.42 8.44 -12.51
CA LYS A 135 -3.61 9.87 -12.25
C LYS A 135 -3.82 10.09 -10.76
N VAL A 136 -3.32 11.22 -10.25
CA VAL A 136 -3.44 11.58 -8.84
C VAL A 136 -4.52 12.64 -8.67
N ILE A 137 -5.50 12.35 -7.82
CA ILE A 137 -6.58 13.29 -7.48
C ILE A 137 -6.10 14.11 -6.26
N LEU A 138 -5.70 15.35 -6.49
CA LEU A 138 -5.22 16.24 -5.43
C LEU A 138 -6.30 17.22 -5.01
N ILE A 139 -6.35 17.48 -3.71
CA ILE A 139 -7.15 18.56 -3.11
C ILE A 139 -6.23 19.51 -2.34
N ASN A 140 -6.50 20.81 -2.46
CA ASN A 140 -5.84 21.87 -1.70
C ASN A 140 -6.75 22.32 -0.56
N HIS A 141 -6.42 21.97 0.68
CA HIS A 141 -7.14 22.38 1.89
C HIS A 141 -6.64 23.72 2.46
N SER A 142 -5.58 24.30 1.88
CA SER A 142 -5.05 25.58 2.33
C SER A 142 -5.86 26.77 1.82
N GLY A 143 -5.59 27.97 2.36
CA GLY A 143 -6.21 29.23 1.93
C GLY A 143 -5.46 29.94 0.78
N VAL A 144 -4.44 29.31 0.18
CA VAL A 144 -3.62 29.90 -0.88
C VAL A 144 -3.52 28.96 -2.08
N ASP A 145 -3.27 29.52 -3.25
CA ASP A 145 -3.04 28.75 -4.46
C ASP A 145 -1.82 27.85 -4.32
N PHE A 146 -1.92 26.61 -4.81
CA PHE A 146 -0.81 25.69 -4.90
C PHE A 146 -0.48 25.39 -6.37
N ILE A 147 0.75 25.66 -6.77
CA ILE A 147 1.21 25.49 -8.15
C ILE A 147 1.98 24.18 -8.25
N ILE A 148 1.63 23.37 -9.23
CA ILE A 148 2.31 22.12 -9.58
C ILE A 148 3.02 22.33 -10.91
N ASN A 149 4.31 22.02 -10.95
CA ASN A 149 5.11 22.02 -12.16
C ASN A 149 5.32 20.57 -12.65
N HIS A 150 5.71 20.43 -13.93
CA HIS A 150 6.16 19.15 -14.44
C HIS A 150 7.32 18.61 -13.59
N GLY A 151 7.29 17.31 -13.27
CA GLY A 151 8.32 16.65 -12.48
C GLY A 151 8.14 16.76 -10.96
N ASP A 152 7.25 17.61 -10.47
CA ASP A 152 6.95 17.70 -9.04
C ASP A 152 6.45 16.36 -8.50
N ARG A 153 6.95 15.96 -7.34
CA ARG A 153 6.53 14.74 -6.63
C ARG A 153 5.23 15.03 -5.88
N ILE A 154 4.12 14.53 -6.41
CA ILE A 154 2.76 14.89 -5.97
C ILE A 154 2.10 13.84 -5.06
N ALA A 155 2.55 12.60 -5.13
CA ALA A 155 2.05 11.48 -4.34
C ALA A 155 3.14 10.41 -4.22
N GLN A 156 2.84 9.32 -3.53
CA GLN A 156 3.64 8.10 -3.53
C GLN A 156 2.78 6.89 -3.85
N ALA A 157 3.35 5.93 -4.55
CA ALA A 157 2.73 4.65 -4.87
C ALA A 157 3.32 3.56 -3.98
N VAL A 158 2.47 2.76 -3.36
CA VAL A 158 2.86 1.64 -2.49
C VAL A 158 2.25 0.36 -3.02
N ALA A 159 3.08 -0.62 -3.35
CA ALA A 159 2.61 -1.97 -3.67
C ALA A 159 2.04 -2.63 -2.42
N ALA A 160 0.84 -3.17 -2.51
CA ALA A 160 0.16 -3.83 -1.40
C ALA A 160 -0.39 -5.19 -1.85
N SER A 161 -0.31 -6.19 -0.98
CA SER A 161 -0.97 -7.47 -1.18
C SER A 161 -2.45 -7.37 -0.83
N VAL A 162 -3.30 -8.02 -1.61
CA VAL A 162 -4.74 -8.11 -1.33
C VAL A 162 -5.14 -9.57 -1.24
N THR A 163 -6.13 -9.86 -0.41
CA THR A 163 -6.70 -11.21 -0.36
C THR A 163 -7.42 -11.49 -1.67
N ALA A 164 -7.00 -12.55 -2.37
CA ALA A 164 -7.60 -12.93 -3.61
C ALA A 164 -9.12 -13.16 -3.45
N LYS A 165 -9.91 -12.60 -4.37
CA LYS A 165 -11.39 -12.66 -4.31
C LYS A 165 -11.97 -14.08 -4.26
N ASN A 166 -11.24 -15.08 -4.76
CA ASN A 166 -11.65 -16.48 -4.69
C ASN A 166 -11.54 -17.09 -3.28
N PHE A 167 -10.83 -16.43 -2.35
CA PHE A 167 -10.81 -16.77 -0.93
C PHE A 167 -11.87 -15.99 -0.11
N ILE A 168 -12.56 -15.04 -0.73
CA ILE A 168 -13.60 -14.23 -0.09
C ILE A 168 -14.95 -14.55 -0.71
N LYS A 169 -15.88 -15.01 0.11
CA LYS A 169 -17.27 -15.22 -0.28
C LYS A 169 -18.16 -14.20 0.42
N LEU A 170 -18.74 -13.29 -0.34
CA LEU A 170 -19.77 -12.40 0.18
C LEU A 170 -21.10 -13.14 0.22
N THR A 171 -21.65 -13.37 1.41
CA THR A 171 -22.91 -14.07 1.60
C THR A 171 -23.92 -13.10 2.22
N LYS A 172 -25.04 -12.90 1.53
CA LYS A 172 -26.15 -12.11 2.07
C LYS A 172 -26.84 -12.92 3.17
N VAL A 173 -26.97 -12.32 4.34
CA VAL A 173 -27.72 -12.86 5.47
C VAL A 173 -28.82 -11.88 5.90
N ASN A 174 -29.85 -12.36 6.58
CA ASN A 174 -30.90 -11.49 7.11
C ASN A 174 -30.50 -10.81 8.40
N ASN A 175 -29.67 -11.49 9.23
CA ASN A 175 -29.17 -10.98 10.49
C ASN A 175 -27.67 -11.23 10.60
N ILE A 176 -26.94 -10.30 11.22
CA ILE A 176 -25.53 -10.41 11.57
C ILE A 176 -25.44 -10.79 13.04
N ASN A 177 -24.46 -11.59 13.41
CA ASN A 177 -24.18 -11.84 14.82
C ASN A 177 -23.70 -10.53 15.48
N GLU A 178 -24.50 -10.02 16.42
CA GLU A 178 -24.23 -8.79 17.16
C GLU A 178 -23.54 -9.04 18.52
N ASP A 179 -23.36 -10.33 18.90
CA ASP A 179 -22.72 -10.73 20.16
C ASP A 179 -21.21 -10.56 20.06
N THR A 180 -20.75 -9.30 20.14
CA THR A 180 -19.35 -8.90 20.20
C THR A 180 -19.17 -7.81 21.25
N GLU A 181 -18.01 -7.76 21.89
CA GLU A 181 -17.69 -6.73 22.90
C GLU A 181 -17.89 -5.29 22.38
N ARG A 182 -17.63 -5.05 21.11
CA ARG A 182 -17.80 -3.75 20.47
C ARG A 182 -19.25 -3.46 20.03
N GLY A 183 -20.00 -4.49 19.65
CA GLY A 183 -21.35 -4.36 19.08
C GLY A 183 -21.39 -3.42 17.88
N SER A 184 -22.35 -2.50 17.86
CA SER A 184 -22.52 -1.46 16.84
C SER A 184 -21.71 -0.19 17.11
N GLY A 185 -20.85 -0.16 18.12
CA GLY A 185 -20.06 1.00 18.50
C GLY A 185 -19.09 1.44 17.39
N GLY A 186 -19.23 2.70 16.95
CA GLY A 186 -18.39 3.32 15.92
C GLY A 186 -18.28 4.83 16.16
N PHE A 187 -17.66 5.56 15.19
CA PHE A 187 -17.57 7.03 15.17
C PHE A 187 -17.09 7.67 16.49
N GLY A 188 -16.10 7.06 17.15
CA GLY A 188 -15.57 7.55 18.43
C GLY A 188 -16.34 7.06 19.66
N SER A 189 -17.08 5.95 19.59
CA SER A 189 -17.80 5.37 20.74
C SER A 189 -16.91 5.04 21.94
N THR A 190 -15.59 4.92 21.75
CA THR A 190 -14.58 4.73 22.80
C THR A 190 -14.10 6.05 23.43
N GLY A 191 -14.64 7.20 22.98
CA GLY A 191 -14.24 8.53 23.44
C GLY A 191 -12.99 9.08 22.76
N VAL A 192 -12.80 10.38 22.88
CA VAL A 192 -11.65 11.13 22.33
C VAL A 192 -10.69 11.57 23.44
N VAL A 193 -11.15 11.55 24.69
CA VAL A 193 -10.37 12.00 25.86
C VAL A 193 -10.04 10.80 26.74
N TRP A 194 -8.75 10.60 27.00
CA TRP A 194 -8.31 9.75 28.10
C TRP A 194 -8.72 10.43 29.41
N LEU A 195 -9.81 9.97 30.00
CA LEU A 195 -10.07 10.28 31.42
C LEU A 195 -9.15 9.38 32.24
N GLU A 196 -8.22 9.98 32.97
CA GLU A 196 -7.55 9.29 34.08
C GLU A 196 -8.64 8.88 35.10
N GLN A 197 -9.16 7.67 34.92
CA GLN A 197 -9.89 7.02 36.00
C GLN A 197 -8.89 6.29 36.86
N ASN A 198 -8.27 7.01 37.81
CA ASN A 198 -7.72 6.47 39.04
C ASN A 198 -7.24 7.62 39.93
N LEU A 199 -8.13 8.10 40.74
CA LEU A 199 -7.87 8.61 42.07
C LEU A 199 -8.75 7.88 43.06
#